data_0ded0ef22e4c413ce89c7ed2ff97fc37
#
_entry.id   0ded0ef22e4c413ce89c7ed2ff97fc37
#
_cell.length_a   1.000
_cell.length_b   1.000
_cell.length_c   1.000
_cell.angle_alpha   90.00
_cell.angle_beta   90.00
_cell.angle_gamma   90.00
#
_symmetry.space_group_name_H-M   'P 1'
#
loop_
_entity.id
_entity.type
_entity.pdbx_description
1 polymer ?
#
loop_
_entity_poly.entity_id
_entity_poly.type
_entity_poly.pdbx_seq_one_letter_code
_entity_poly.pdbx_strand_id
1 'polypeptide(L)'
;LAMVSSHFHLGSSPPLLAMILRPSTGESERHTLHNLLETRCWSLNGFSLDHAAQAHQTSAPYPKDQSEFDACGFDAEWLDEFGAPFIKGSPLQIGCLLREHHPLEINGTHMIIGEVQHLQYPVTAQRDDGGLSLSDMGLVAVIGLDTYTQPHAGLRFAPAETTSPPQPL
;
A
#
# COMPACT_ATOMS: atom_id res chain seq x y z
N LEU A 1 12.29 -1.59 0.54
CA LEU A 1 11.08 -0.79 0.70
C LEU A 1 10.96 0.24 -0.42
N ALA A 2 9.74 0.74 -0.64
CA ALA A 2 9.50 1.89 -1.50
C ALA A 2 8.21 2.59 -1.08
N MET A 3 8.19 3.92 -1.12
CA MET A 3 6.97 4.68 -0.97
C MET A 3 6.11 4.58 -2.23
N VAL A 4 4.88 4.08 -2.11
CA VAL A 4 3.94 3.95 -3.22
C VAL A 4 2.67 4.74 -2.90
N SER A 5 2.41 5.81 -3.66
CA SER A 5 1.20 6.62 -3.53
C SER A 5 0.09 6.20 -4.50
N SER A 6 0.45 5.46 -5.55
CA SER A 6 -0.49 5.05 -6.60
C SER A 6 -0.88 3.58 -6.42
N HIS A 7 -1.83 3.31 -5.55
CA HIS A 7 -2.43 1.99 -5.36
C HIS A 7 -3.95 2.12 -5.24
N PHE A 8 -4.67 1.11 -5.69
CA PHE A 8 -6.14 1.14 -5.71
C PHE A 8 -6.74 -0.27 -5.75
N HIS A 9 -7.95 -0.37 -5.26
CA HIS A 9 -8.75 -1.58 -5.27
C HIS A 9 -9.31 -1.84 -6.68
N LEU A 10 -9.21 -3.09 -7.16
CA LEU A 10 -9.75 -3.52 -8.46
C LEU A 10 -10.99 -4.39 -8.36
N GLY A 11 -11.17 -5.13 -7.28
CA GLY A 11 -12.29 -6.04 -7.12
C GLY A 11 -12.23 -6.80 -5.81
N SER A 12 -13.35 -7.37 -5.40
CA SER A 12 -13.52 -8.06 -4.11
C SER A 12 -13.66 -9.58 -4.24
N SER A 13 -13.85 -10.11 -5.44
CA SER A 13 -14.00 -11.55 -5.66
C SER A 13 -13.35 -11.96 -6.99
N PRO A 14 -12.08 -12.38 -6.97
CA PRO A 14 -11.14 -12.38 -5.84
C PRO A 14 -10.77 -10.96 -5.39
N PRO A 15 -10.22 -10.79 -4.16
CA PRO A 15 -9.82 -9.48 -3.66
C PRO A 15 -8.53 -9.04 -4.35
N LEU A 16 -8.61 -8.02 -5.20
CA LEU A 16 -7.50 -7.54 -6.04
C LEU A 16 -7.12 -6.12 -5.70
N LEU A 17 -5.81 -5.89 -5.61
CA LEU A 17 -5.19 -4.57 -5.54
C LEU A 17 -4.28 -4.35 -6.75
N ALA A 18 -4.26 -3.12 -7.26
CA ALA A 18 -3.27 -2.67 -8.21
C ALA A 18 -2.37 -1.59 -7.61
N MET A 19 -1.13 -1.52 -8.08
CA MET A 19 -0.23 -0.40 -7.82
C MET A 19 0.53 -0.04 -9.08
N ILE A 20 0.95 1.24 -9.16
CA ILE A 20 1.77 1.74 -10.24
C ILE A 20 3.18 1.97 -9.73
N LEU A 21 4.14 1.30 -10.35
CA LEU A 21 5.56 1.51 -10.11
C LEU A 21 6.15 2.36 -11.23
N ARG A 22 6.91 3.38 -10.86
CA ARG A 22 7.63 4.23 -11.83
C ARG A 22 8.82 3.46 -12.42
N PRO A 23 9.23 3.75 -13.68
CA PRO A 23 10.40 3.13 -14.27
C PRO A 23 11.68 3.52 -13.53
N SER A 24 12.73 2.73 -13.70
CA SER A 24 14.08 3.14 -13.36
C SER A 24 14.49 4.30 -14.27
N THR A 25 15.19 5.30 -13.72
CA THR A 25 15.67 6.46 -14.46
C THR A 25 17.17 6.63 -14.29
N GLY A 26 17.92 6.60 -15.39
CA GLY A 26 19.39 6.76 -15.38
C GLY A 26 20.07 5.67 -14.56
N GLU A 27 20.95 6.06 -13.64
CA GLU A 27 21.71 5.16 -12.76
C GLU A 27 20.87 4.63 -11.57
N SER A 28 19.64 5.14 -11.36
CA SER A 28 18.78 4.73 -10.26
C SER A 28 17.94 3.52 -10.65
N GLU A 29 18.45 2.33 -10.41
CA GLU A 29 17.67 1.10 -10.54
C GLU A 29 16.64 0.99 -9.41
N ARG A 30 15.39 0.66 -9.78
CA ARG A 30 14.31 0.44 -8.80
C ARG A 30 14.21 -1.04 -8.48
N HIS A 31 14.83 -1.44 -7.39
CA HIS A 31 14.91 -2.84 -6.96
C HIS A 31 13.53 -3.43 -6.62
N THR A 32 12.56 -2.62 -6.21
CA THR A 32 11.21 -3.07 -5.85
C THR A 32 10.53 -3.86 -6.96
N LEU A 33 10.58 -3.40 -8.21
CA LEU A 33 10.00 -4.14 -9.35
C LEU A 33 10.71 -5.46 -9.56
N HIS A 34 12.04 -5.46 -9.55
CA HIS A 34 12.84 -6.67 -9.72
C HIS A 34 12.51 -7.70 -8.63
N ASN A 35 12.56 -7.30 -7.38
CA ASN A 35 12.28 -8.17 -6.24
C ASN A 35 10.87 -8.74 -6.31
N LEU A 36 9.88 -7.92 -6.66
CA LEU A 36 8.49 -8.34 -6.80
C LEU A 36 8.30 -9.36 -7.92
N LEU A 37 8.96 -9.19 -9.05
CA LEU A 37 8.88 -10.14 -10.17
C LEU A 37 9.57 -11.46 -9.84
N GLU A 38 10.65 -11.43 -9.05
CA GLU A 38 11.38 -12.61 -8.60
C GLU A 38 10.60 -13.38 -7.54
N THR A 39 10.14 -12.73 -6.48
CA THR A 39 9.44 -13.36 -5.34
C THR A 39 7.97 -13.66 -5.61
N ARG A 40 7.38 -13.02 -6.61
CA ARG A 40 5.96 -13.13 -6.99
C ARG A 40 5.00 -12.67 -5.89
N CYS A 41 5.47 -11.88 -4.92
CA CYS A 41 4.66 -11.33 -3.86
C CYS A 41 5.19 -9.97 -3.38
N TRP A 42 4.35 -9.21 -2.71
CA TRP A 42 4.72 -7.97 -2.05
C TRP A 42 3.81 -7.68 -0.87
N SER A 43 4.24 -6.80 0.04
CA SER A 43 3.41 -6.25 1.10
C SER A 43 3.16 -4.75 0.90
N LEU A 44 1.95 -4.29 1.27
CA LEU A 44 1.64 -2.89 1.51
C LEU A 44 1.50 -2.69 3.01
N ASN A 45 2.13 -1.62 3.52
CA ASN A 45 2.16 -1.32 4.93
C ASN A 45 1.68 0.11 5.15
N GLY A 46 0.62 0.29 5.92
CA GLY A 46 0.16 1.60 6.34
C GLY A 46 1.06 2.21 7.39
N PHE A 47 1.08 3.52 7.52
CA PHE A 47 1.87 4.21 8.55
C PHE A 47 1.14 5.45 9.06
N SER A 48 1.53 5.93 10.25
CA SER A 48 1.03 7.15 10.88
C SER A 48 1.88 8.36 10.52
N LEU A 49 1.41 9.56 10.83
CA LEU A 49 2.17 10.80 10.62
C LEU A 49 3.53 10.80 11.35
N ASP A 50 3.65 10.12 12.50
CA ASP A 50 4.90 10.02 13.24
C ASP A 50 6.01 9.31 12.45
N HIS A 51 5.64 8.45 11.52
CA HIS A 51 6.56 7.72 10.64
C HIS A 51 6.68 8.33 9.23
N ALA A 52 6.03 9.48 8.97
CA ALA A 52 5.99 10.05 7.62
C ALA A 52 7.37 10.37 7.07
N ALA A 53 8.28 10.93 7.88
CA ALA A 53 9.65 11.23 7.47
C ALA A 53 10.45 9.96 7.09
N GLN A 54 10.32 8.89 7.90
CA GLN A 54 10.96 7.61 7.64
C GLN A 54 10.39 6.95 6.37
N ALA A 55 9.05 6.95 6.23
CA ALA A 55 8.38 6.41 5.04
C ALA A 55 8.75 7.20 3.78
N HIS A 56 8.83 8.52 3.84
CA HIS A 56 9.29 9.35 2.73
C HIS A 56 10.73 9.02 2.33
N GLN A 57 11.61 8.81 3.31
CA GLN A 57 13.01 8.48 3.09
C GLN A 57 13.20 7.17 2.32
N THR A 58 12.26 6.21 2.36
CA THR A 58 12.33 4.99 1.55
C THR A 58 12.25 5.24 0.04
N SER A 59 11.94 6.48 -0.38
CA SER A 59 11.95 6.89 -1.79
C SER A 59 13.34 7.22 -2.33
N ALA A 60 14.34 7.35 -1.45
CA ALA A 60 15.72 7.64 -1.85
C ALA A 60 16.33 6.45 -2.62
N PRO A 61 17.22 6.71 -3.58
CA PRO A 61 17.85 5.66 -4.40
C PRO A 61 18.98 4.98 -3.63
N TYR A 62 18.65 4.12 -2.69
CA TYR A 62 19.62 3.31 -1.95
C TYR A 62 20.31 2.30 -2.88
N PRO A 63 21.61 2.01 -2.67
CA PRO A 63 22.30 0.97 -3.40
C PRO A 63 21.72 -0.41 -3.08
N LYS A 64 21.90 -1.38 -3.98
CA LYS A 64 21.27 -2.71 -3.93
C LYS A 64 21.65 -3.52 -2.68
N ASP A 65 22.82 -3.28 -2.12
CA ASP A 65 23.37 -3.93 -0.92
C ASP A 65 22.96 -3.26 0.40
N GLN A 66 22.15 -2.19 0.33
CA GLN A 66 21.62 -1.50 1.50
C GLN A 66 20.10 -1.64 1.58
N SER A 67 19.64 -2.24 2.67
CA SER A 67 18.21 -2.37 2.95
C SER A 67 17.61 -1.04 3.41
N GLU A 68 16.49 -0.62 2.80
CA GLU A 68 15.73 0.54 3.25
C GLU A 68 15.10 0.31 4.64
N PHE A 69 14.88 -0.95 5.07
CA PHE A 69 14.47 -1.24 6.44
C PHE A 69 15.49 -0.69 7.43
N ASP A 70 16.76 -1.07 7.25
CA ASP A 70 17.85 -0.64 8.13
C ASP A 70 18.10 0.87 7.99
N ALA A 71 18.17 1.36 6.74
CA ALA A 71 18.51 2.75 6.45
C ALA A 71 17.44 3.75 6.94
N CYS A 72 16.18 3.36 6.97
CA CYS A 72 15.07 4.21 7.38
C CYS A 72 14.56 3.88 8.80
N GLY A 73 15.16 2.91 9.49
CA GLY A 73 14.82 2.56 10.86
C GLY A 73 13.48 1.84 11.02
N PHE A 74 13.14 0.97 10.08
CA PHE A 74 12.00 0.07 10.18
C PHE A 74 12.47 -1.35 10.51
N ASP A 75 11.74 -2.04 11.36
CA ASP A 75 11.94 -3.46 11.61
C ASP A 75 11.13 -4.31 10.61
N ALA A 76 11.80 -5.29 10.00
CA ALA A 76 11.13 -6.25 9.14
C ALA A 76 10.45 -7.36 9.94
N GLU A 77 9.23 -7.71 9.59
CA GLU A 77 8.48 -8.85 10.10
C GLU A 77 8.22 -9.83 8.98
N TRP A 78 8.63 -11.08 9.17
CA TRP A 78 8.43 -12.16 8.21
C TRP A 78 7.33 -13.09 8.70
N LEU A 79 6.39 -13.39 7.83
CA LEU A 79 5.36 -14.39 8.09
C LEU A 79 5.76 -15.71 7.42
N ASP A 80 5.46 -16.82 8.09
CA ASP A 80 5.65 -18.15 7.52
C ASP A 80 4.90 -18.26 6.18
N GLU A 81 5.56 -18.85 5.18
CA GLU A 81 5.00 -19.07 3.85
C GLU A 81 4.70 -17.81 3.00
N PHE A 82 5.14 -16.60 3.42
CA PHE A 82 5.00 -15.39 2.63
C PHE A 82 6.36 -14.79 2.27
N GLY A 83 6.66 -14.67 0.98
CA GLY A 83 8.01 -14.34 0.47
C GLY A 83 8.38 -12.86 0.47
N ALA A 84 7.61 -11.98 1.13
CA ALA A 84 7.92 -10.58 1.28
C ALA A 84 7.77 -10.13 2.73
N PRO A 85 8.68 -9.27 3.26
CA PRO A 85 8.58 -8.78 4.62
C PRO A 85 7.48 -7.73 4.78
N PHE A 86 6.93 -7.64 5.98
CA PHE A 86 6.08 -6.55 6.43
C PHE A 86 6.87 -5.57 7.31
N ILE A 87 6.35 -4.37 7.49
CA ILE A 87 6.87 -3.45 8.51
C ILE A 87 6.24 -3.84 9.84
N LYS A 88 7.08 -4.25 10.80
CA LYS A 88 6.64 -4.64 12.13
C LYS A 88 5.92 -3.49 12.83
N GLY A 89 4.73 -3.79 13.36
CA GLY A 89 3.91 -2.80 14.05
C GLY A 89 3.16 -1.83 13.13
N SER A 90 3.21 -2.02 11.81
CA SER A 90 2.34 -1.30 10.89
C SER A 90 0.87 -1.50 11.25
N PRO A 91 0.06 -0.42 11.34
CA PRO A 91 -1.36 -0.52 11.69
C PRO A 91 -2.21 -1.18 10.60
N LEU A 92 -1.71 -1.30 9.40
CA LEU A 92 -2.35 -2.01 8.29
C LEU A 92 -1.28 -2.74 7.47
N GLN A 93 -1.38 -4.05 7.42
CA GLN A 93 -0.50 -4.89 6.61
C GLN A 93 -1.34 -5.67 5.60
N ILE A 94 -0.99 -5.54 4.31
CA ILE A 94 -1.66 -6.24 3.22
C ILE A 94 -0.61 -7.00 2.43
N GLY A 95 -0.70 -8.33 2.40
CA GLY A 95 0.16 -9.18 1.59
C GLY A 95 -0.52 -9.61 0.30
N CYS A 96 0.13 -9.44 -0.83
CA CYS A 96 -0.40 -9.74 -2.16
C CYS A 96 0.48 -10.72 -2.93
N LEU A 97 -0.14 -11.68 -3.61
CA LEU A 97 0.50 -12.48 -4.63
C LEU A 97 0.34 -11.83 -6.00
N LEU A 98 1.42 -11.74 -6.76
CA LEU A 98 1.43 -11.21 -8.12
C LEU A 98 0.54 -12.06 -9.02
N ARG A 99 -0.45 -11.43 -9.66
CA ARG A 99 -1.31 -12.03 -10.67
C ARG A 99 -0.95 -11.56 -12.06
N GLU A 100 -0.83 -10.25 -12.25
CA GLU A 100 -0.52 -9.67 -13.54
C GLU A 100 0.50 -8.54 -13.42
N HIS A 101 1.30 -8.37 -14.49
CA HIS A 101 2.23 -7.26 -14.66
C HIS A 101 2.08 -6.69 -16.08
N HIS A 102 1.73 -5.41 -16.15
CA HIS A 102 1.52 -4.69 -17.39
C HIS A 102 2.50 -3.51 -17.50
N PRO A 103 3.56 -3.64 -18.31
CA PRO A 103 4.35 -2.48 -18.71
C PRO A 103 3.51 -1.52 -19.54
N LEU A 104 3.49 -0.24 -19.18
CA LEU A 104 2.77 0.81 -19.89
C LEU A 104 3.73 1.56 -20.81
N GLU A 105 3.70 1.27 -22.11
CA GLU A 105 4.62 1.84 -23.09
C GLU A 105 4.56 3.36 -23.18
N ILE A 106 3.40 3.95 -22.91
CA ILE A 106 3.17 5.39 -23.04
C ILE A 106 4.06 6.24 -22.10
N ASN A 107 4.47 5.70 -20.96
CA ASN A 107 5.26 6.43 -19.96
C ASN A 107 6.30 5.56 -19.23
N GLY A 108 6.44 4.30 -19.61
CA GLY A 108 7.38 3.35 -19.02
C GLY A 108 7.04 2.89 -17.60
N THR A 109 5.88 3.25 -17.05
CA THR A 109 5.47 2.75 -15.73
C THR A 109 5.01 1.30 -15.82
N HIS A 110 4.89 0.65 -14.65
CA HIS A 110 4.45 -0.73 -14.54
C HIS A 110 3.21 -0.81 -13.65
N MET A 111 2.10 -1.30 -14.21
CA MET A 111 0.92 -1.65 -13.42
C MET A 111 1.08 -3.08 -12.92
N ILE A 112 1.02 -3.24 -11.62
CA ILE A 112 1.13 -4.52 -10.92
C ILE A 112 -0.21 -4.85 -10.31
N ILE A 113 -0.74 -6.03 -10.61
CA ILE A 113 -2.00 -6.52 -10.04
C ILE A 113 -1.72 -7.71 -9.15
N GLY A 114 -2.19 -7.66 -7.92
CA GLY A 114 -2.06 -8.75 -6.97
C GLY A 114 -3.36 -9.10 -6.28
N GLU A 115 -3.44 -10.36 -5.90
CA GLU A 115 -4.51 -10.90 -5.08
C GLU A 115 -4.11 -10.85 -3.61
N VAL A 116 -4.97 -10.28 -2.78
CA VAL A 116 -4.76 -10.20 -1.34
C VAL A 116 -4.83 -11.59 -0.72
N GLN A 117 -3.77 -12.00 -0.05
CA GLN A 117 -3.65 -13.28 0.68
C GLN A 117 -3.53 -13.07 2.19
N HIS A 118 -3.05 -11.90 2.60
CA HIS A 118 -2.88 -11.54 3.99
C HIS A 118 -3.44 -10.15 4.24
N LEU A 119 -4.18 -10.01 5.33
CA LEU A 119 -4.71 -8.72 5.78
C LEU A 119 -4.69 -8.68 7.31
N GLN A 120 -3.92 -7.75 7.86
CA GLN A 120 -3.84 -7.50 9.30
C GLN A 120 -4.17 -6.04 9.61
N TYR A 121 -5.05 -5.84 10.58
CA TYR A 121 -5.49 -4.54 11.06
C TYR A 121 -5.97 -4.65 12.52
N PRO A 122 -6.00 -3.57 13.30
CA PRO A 122 -6.57 -3.58 14.64
C PRO A 122 -8.09 -3.78 14.57
N VAL A 123 -8.60 -4.73 15.34
CA VAL A 123 -10.04 -5.08 15.35
C VAL A 123 -10.93 -3.90 15.70
N THR A 124 -10.40 -2.94 16.47
CA THR A 124 -11.08 -1.69 16.82
C THR A 124 -11.36 -0.76 15.65
N ALA A 125 -10.68 -0.96 14.53
CA ALA A 125 -10.89 -0.19 13.30
C ALA A 125 -11.94 -0.80 12.38
N GLN A 126 -12.42 -2.02 12.69
CA GLN A 126 -13.48 -2.67 11.92
C GLN A 126 -14.85 -2.17 12.39
N ARG A 127 -15.68 -1.78 11.44
CA ARG A 127 -17.06 -1.37 11.67
C ARG A 127 -17.99 -2.59 11.60
N ASP A 128 -19.21 -2.45 12.10
CA ASP A 128 -20.22 -3.51 12.11
C ASP A 128 -20.60 -4.00 10.69
N ASP A 129 -20.43 -3.15 9.68
CA ASP A 129 -20.65 -3.50 8.27
C ASP A 129 -19.44 -4.16 7.59
N GLY A 130 -18.38 -4.43 8.33
CA GLY A 130 -17.14 -5.03 7.83
C GLY A 130 -16.16 -4.02 7.19
N GLY A 131 -16.54 -2.75 7.05
CA GLY A 131 -15.64 -1.72 6.54
C GLY A 131 -14.56 -1.35 7.56
N LEU A 132 -13.43 -0.85 7.05
CA LEU A 132 -12.32 -0.38 7.90
C LEU A 132 -12.31 1.15 8.01
N SER A 133 -12.05 1.65 9.20
CA SER A 133 -11.86 3.08 9.48
C SER A 133 -10.37 3.42 9.40
N LEU A 134 -9.96 4.12 8.35
CA LEU A 134 -8.56 4.55 8.18
C LEU A 134 -8.16 5.57 9.26
N SER A 135 -9.08 6.43 9.68
CA SER A 135 -8.85 7.39 10.75
C SER A 135 -8.58 6.72 12.09
N ASP A 136 -9.33 5.65 12.43
CA ASP A 136 -9.16 4.93 13.71
C ASP A 136 -7.87 4.10 13.73
N MET A 137 -7.33 3.75 12.57
CA MET A 137 -5.99 3.17 12.45
C MET A 137 -4.87 4.21 12.49
N GLY A 138 -5.18 5.50 12.49
CA GLY A 138 -4.18 6.57 12.44
C GLY A 138 -3.40 6.65 11.13
N LEU A 139 -3.94 6.06 10.06
CA LEU A 139 -3.25 6.03 8.76
C LEU A 139 -3.18 7.41 8.12
N VAL A 140 -2.15 7.61 7.30
CA VAL A 140 -2.00 8.81 6.49
C VAL A 140 -2.56 8.62 5.09
N ALA A 141 -3.02 9.70 4.49
CA ALA A 141 -3.22 9.83 3.06
C ALA A 141 -2.06 10.63 2.47
N VAL A 142 -1.63 10.25 1.27
CA VAL A 142 -0.58 10.94 0.53
C VAL A 142 -1.21 11.78 -0.57
N ILE A 143 -0.91 13.07 -0.58
CA ILE A 143 -1.34 14.02 -1.60
C ILE A 143 -0.14 14.34 -2.47
N GLY A 144 -0.24 14.02 -3.76
CA GLY A 144 0.91 14.15 -4.67
C GLY A 144 2.02 13.15 -4.30
N LEU A 145 3.25 13.67 -4.12
CA LEU A 145 4.44 12.85 -3.88
C LEU A 145 5.09 13.10 -2.50
N ASP A 146 4.69 14.15 -1.79
CA ASP A 146 5.44 14.70 -0.65
C ASP A 146 4.58 15.23 0.50
N THR A 147 3.26 15.29 0.32
CA THR A 147 2.36 15.83 1.33
C THR A 147 1.60 14.71 2.02
N TYR A 148 1.73 14.66 3.34
CA TYR A 148 1.12 13.64 4.19
C TYR A 148 0.06 14.28 5.08
N THR A 149 -1.14 13.68 5.11
CA THR A 149 -2.24 14.15 5.95
C THR A 149 -2.96 12.98 6.61
N GLN A 150 -3.47 13.20 7.80
CA GLN A 150 -4.32 12.21 8.46
C GLN A 150 -5.76 12.38 7.99
N PRO A 151 -6.40 11.34 7.44
CA PRO A 151 -7.81 11.37 7.11
C PRO A 151 -8.66 11.63 8.35
N HIS A 152 -9.63 12.54 8.24
CA HIS A 152 -10.67 12.70 9.24
C HIS A 152 -11.85 11.77 8.92
N ALA A 153 -12.76 11.60 9.90
CA ALA A 153 -14.00 10.86 9.67
C ALA A 153 -14.76 11.49 8.48
N GLY A 154 -15.04 10.66 7.48
CA GLY A 154 -15.76 11.07 6.28
C GLY A 154 -17.26 10.95 6.43
N LEU A 155 -17.99 11.54 5.49
CA LEU A 155 -19.43 11.31 5.35
C LEU A 155 -19.67 9.94 4.72
N ARG A 156 -20.62 9.19 5.27
CA ARG A 156 -21.05 7.89 4.76
C ARG A 156 -22.51 7.95 4.36
N PHE A 157 -22.85 7.24 3.31
CA PHE A 157 -24.21 7.18 2.80
C PHE A 157 -24.63 5.74 2.54
N ALA A 158 -25.89 5.45 2.74
CA ALA A 158 -26.51 4.22 2.27
C ALA A 158 -26.40 4.11 0.73
N PRO A 159 -26.57 2.92 0.15
CA PRO A 159 -26.62 2.77 -1.31
C PRO A 159 -27.59 3.76 -1.94
N ALA A 160 -27.15 4.40 -3.04
CA ALA A 160 -27.99 5.37 -3.75
C ALA A 160 -29.19 4.67 -4.42
N GLU A 161 -30.37 5.28 -4.29
CA GLU A 161 -31.61 4.85 -4.93
C GLU A 161 -32.11 5.91 -5.90
N THR A 162 -32.83 5.50 -6.95
CA THR A 162 -33.38 6.43 -7.94
C THR A 162 -34.60 7.21 -7.42
N THR A 163 -35.20 6.76 -6.33
CA THR A 163 -36.46 7.24 -5.80
C THR A 163 -36.33 8.08 -4.54
N SER A 164 -35.15 8.16 -3.94
CA SER A 164 -34.88 8.89 -2.71
C SER A 164 -33.51 9.56 -2.72
N PRO A 165 -33.32 10.72 -2.03
CA PRO A 165 -32.01 11.31 -1.85
C PRO A 165 -31.13 10.41 -0.99
N PRO A 166 -29.78 10.55 -1.11
CA PRO A 166 -28.84 9.76 -0.31
C PRO A 166 -29.09 9.95 1.19
N GLN A 167 -29.17 8.84 1.92
CA GLN A 167 -29.34 8.84 3.37
C GLN A 167 -27.98 8.69 4.06
N PRO A 168 -27.61 9.61 4.98
CA PRO A 168 -26.39 9.46 5.77
C PRO A 168 -26.48 8.25 6.70
N LEU A 169 -25.31 7.56 6.91
CA LEU A 169 -25.13 6.44 7.84
C LEU A 169 -24.45 6.91 9.12
#